data_2f49e4b316bcfb06b73f999c35a7b818
#
_entry.id   2f49e4b316bcfb06b73f999c35a7b818
#
_cell.length_a   1.000
_cell.length_b   1.000
_cell.length_c   1.000
_cell.angle_alpha   90.00
_cell.angle_beta   90.00
_cell.angle_gamma   90.00
#
_symmetry.space_group_name_H-M   'P 1'
#
loop_
_entity.id
_entity.type
_entity.pdbx_description
1 polymer ?
#
loop_
_entity_poly.entity_id
_entity_poly.type
_entity_poly.pdbx_seq_one_letter_code
_entity_poly.pdbx_strand_id
1 'polypeptide(L)'
;MKNTSINIGKINGMGITSGALSGILWGLDTVILGIILSEIPDLGIANVVMLAPLIGAFLHDVFSSLWMILLSITKKEFIKTLKLLKTKSGKFVCVAALFGGPVGMAGYLLAINYIGSGYTASISAIYPAVGAFFSYIFLKEKLSIKGWIGLSLSILAVIILGYTPNKDIALNFGLGFGCALVCVIGWSLESVICAYGMKDDEVSPTQALQLRQLVSAIVYGAVIVPLFGGLGLTKVIITSNLTPMIASVALIGTLSYIFYYTAIDTIGPVKATGLNISYSIWAIVFDMIFLGSTITLKLVLCSILIIVGTVMVFKN
;
A
#
# COMPACT_ATOMS: atom_id res chain seq x y z
N MET A 1 -40.16 0.27 17.67
CA MET A 1 -39.50 0.11 16.38
C MET A 1 -39.42 1.47 15.69
N LYS A 2 -38.39 2.28 16.01
CA LYS A 2 -38.17 3.61 15.43
C LYS A 2 -36.68 3.72 15.04
N ASN A 3 -36.46 4.13 13.78
CA ASN A 3 -35.21 4.69 13.25
C ASN A 3 -34.02 3.77 12.89
N THR A 4 -34.22 2.55 12.43
CA THR A 4 -33.11 1.75 11.87
C THR A 4 -32.81 2.08 10.38
N SER A 5 -33.82 2.52 9.61
CA SER A 5 -33.66 2.74 8.16
C SER A 5 -32.87 4.01 7.78
N ILE A 6 -32.98 5.08 8.57
CA ILE A 6 -32.28 6.36 8.32
C ILE A 6 -30.77 6.22 8.60
N ASN A 7 -30.40 5.39 9.54
CA ASN A 7 -28.99 5.17 9.92
C ASN A 7 -28.22 4.32 8.89
N ILE A 8 -28.87 3.30 8.31
CA ILE A 8 -28.23 2.39 7.33
C ILE A 8 -27.86 3.12 6.03
N GLY A 9 -28.73 3.96 5.51
CA GLY A 9 -28.43 4.74 4.30
C GLY A 9 -27.30 5.74 4.50
N LYS A 10 -27.23 6.40 5.66
CA LYS A 10 -26.16 7.34 6.02
C LYS A 10 -24.82 6.63 6.27
N ILE A 11 -24.84 5.46 6.92
CA ILE A 11 -23.67 4.62 7.16
C ILE A 11 -23.12 4.10 5.83
N ASN A 12 -23.96 3.60 4.93
CA ASN A 12 -23.54 3.15 3.60
C ASN A 12 -22.93 4.30 2.77
N GLY A 13 -23.52 5.50 2.81
CA GLY A 13 -22.97 6.68 2.14
C GLY A 13 -21.58 7.04 2.66
N MET A 14 -21.40 7.08 3.99
CA MET A 14 -20.10 7.34 4.61
C MET A 14 -19.04 6.30 4.21
N GLY A 15 -19.40 5.01 4.19
CA GLY A 15 -18.51 3.92 3.82
C GLY A 15 -18.06 4.00 2.36
N ILE A 16 -18.99 4.28 1.44
CA ILE A 16 -18.67 4.45 0.01
C ILE A 16 -17.75 5.65 -0.20
N THR A 17 -18.06 6.78 0.44
CA THR A 17 -17.21 7.98 0.34
C THR A 17 -15.82 7.72 0.90
N SER A 18 -15.71 7.07 2.07
CA SER A 18 -14.42 6.71 2.66
C SER A 18 -13.63 5.75 1.76
N GLY A 19 -14.27 4.72 1.21
CA GLY A 19 -13.61 3.79 0.29
C GLY A 19 -13.08 4.47 -0.97
N ALA A 20 -13.87 5.38 -1.56
CA ALA A 20 -13.43 6.16 -2.72
C ALA A 20 -12.27 7.11 -2.37
N LEU A 21 -12.38 7.84 -1.24
CA LEU A 21 -11.30 8.71 -0.76
C LEU A 21 -10.02 7.94 -0.48
N SER A 22 -10.10 6.73 0.05
CA SER A 22 -8.90 5.92 0.28
C SER A 22 -8.16 5.62 -1.02
N GLY A 23 -8.87 5.25 -2.08
CA GLY A 23 -8.27 5.02 -3.41
C GLY A 23 -7.65 6.28 -4.01
N ILE A 24 -8.36 7.42 -3.95
CA ILE A 24 -7.87 8.72 -4.44
C ILE A 24 -6.58 9.10 -3.71
N LEU A 25 -6.59 9.07 -2.38
CA LEU A 25 -5.44 9.48 -1.57
C LEU A 25 -4.24 8.54 -1.75
N TRP A 26 -4.45 7.22 -1.89
CA TRP A 26 -3.35 6.30 -2.17
C TRP A 26 -2.76 6.51 -3.55
N GLY A 27 -3.59 6.79 -4.57
CA GLY A 27 -3.10 7.15 -5.91
C GLY A 27 -2.28 8.45 -5.90
N LEU A 28 -2.73 9.45 -5.14
CA LEU A 28 -2.02 10.72 -4.96
C LEU A 28 -0.68 10.51 -4.22
N ASP A 29 -0.68 9.76 -3.11
CA ASP A 29 0.50 9.37 -2.36
C ASP A 29 1.56 8.73 -3.27
N THR A 30 1.12 7.77 -4.09
CA THR A 30 1.98 7.05 -5.06
C THR A 30 2.70 8.00 -6.02
N VAL A 31 1.98 8.95 -6.60
CA VAL A 31 2.57 9.87 -7.59
C VAL A 31 3.48 10.90 -6.94
N ILE A 32 3.08 11.45 -5.77
CA ILE A 32 3.95 12.39 -5.03
C ILE A 32 5.23 11.69 -4.56
N LEU A 33 5.16 10.43 -4.12
CA LEU A 33 6.37 9.66 -3.81
C LEU A 33 7.27 9.50 -5.03
N GLY A 34 6.70 9.25 -6.21
CA GLY A 34 7.46 9.21 -7.47
C GLY A 34 8.17 10.54 -7.77
N ILE A 35 7.48 11.67 -7.56
CA ILE A 35 8.07 13.02 -7.72
C ILE A 35 9.20 13.22 -6.70
N ILE A 36 8.99 12.90 -5.43
CA ILE A 36 10.02 13.03 -4.39
C ILE A 36 11.26 12.20 -4.75
N LEU A 37 11.07 10.98 -5.24
CA LEU A 37 12.20 10.12 -5.65
C LEU A 37 13.00 10.74 -6.79
N SER A 38 12.36 11.42 -7.74
CA SER A 38 13.04 12.08 -8.85
C SER A 38 13.81 13.35 -8.43
N GLU A 39 13.44 13.95 -7.29
CA GLU A 39 14.10 15.13 -6.73
C GLU A 39 15.30 14.80 -5.81
N ILE A 40 15.49 13.52 -5.46
CA ILE A 40 16.66 13.12 -4.66
C ILE A 40 17.92 13.27 -5.51
N PRO A 41 18.85 14.15 -5.13
CA PRO A 41 20.00 14.45 -5.95
C PRO A 41 20.92 13.23 -6.10
N ASP A 42 21.49 13.05 -7.28
CA ASP A 42 22.59 12.13 -7.48
C ASP A 42 23.85 12.72 -6.81
N LEU A 43 24.12 12.26 -5.60
CA LEU A 43 25.22 12.73 -4.78
C LEU A 43 26.53 12.01 -5.10
N GLY A 44 26.62 11.27 -6.21
CA GLY A 44 27.76 10.40 -6.52
C GLY A 44 27.91 9.25 -5.53
N ILE A 45 26.86 8.96 -4.74
CA ILE A 45 26.82 7.85 -3.82
C ILE A 45 26.55 6.57 -4.63
N ALA A 46 27.39 5.57 -4.47
CA ALA A 46 27.17 4.28 -5.09
C ALA A 46 25.77 3.74 -4.72
N ASN A 47 25.02 3.28 -5.71
CA ASN A 47 23.67 2.71 -5.54
C ASN A 47 22.55 3.68 -5.11
N VAL A 48 22.67 5.00 -5.32
CA VAL A 48 21.60 5.98 -5.02
C VAL A 48 20.26 5.55 -5.62
N VAL A 49 20.24 5.02 -6.84
CA VAL A 49 19.03 4.52 -7.52
C VAL A 49 18.28 3.46 -6.70
N MET A 50 18.98 2.64 -5.92
CA MET A 50 18.38 1.64 -5.02
C MET A 50 18.15 2.21 -3.61
N LEU A 51 19.06 3.06 -3.12
CA LEU A 51 19.00 3.60 -1.76
C LEU A 51 17.87 4.63 -1.59
N ALA A 52 17.66 5.49 -2.58
CA ALA A 52 16.64 6.54 -2.49
C ALA A 52 15.23 5.99 -2.24
N PRO A 53 14.73 4.97 -2.97
CA PRO A 53 13.46 4.32 -2.68
C PRO A 53 13.40 3.68 -1.28
N LEU A 54 14.46 3.01 -0.84
CA LEU A 54 14.50 2.39 0.49
C LEU A 54 14.43 3.43 1.61
N ILE A 55 15.13 4.54 1.46
CA ILE A 55 15.08 5.65 2.42
C ILE A 55 13.75 6.38 2.33
N GLY A 56 13.20 6.54 1.13
CA GLY A 56 11.84 7.06 0.93
C GLY A 56 10.80 6.23 1.69
N ALA A 57 10.84 4.90 1.56
CA ALA A 57 9.96 3.98 2.30
C ALA A 57 10.16 4.10 3.81
N PHE A 58 11.43 4.14 4.26
CA PHE A 58 11.76 4.35 5.67
C PHE A 58 11.16 5.64 6.22
N LEU A 59 11.43 6.76 5.58
CA LEU A 59 10.95 8.07 6.05
C LEU A 59 9.44 8.20 5.96
N HIS A 60 8.81 7.64 4.91
CA HIS A 60 7.35 7.55 4.82
C HIS A 60 6.76 6.81 6.02
N ASP A 61 7.29 5.64 6.37
CA ASP A 61 6.81 4.86 7.52
C ASP A 61 7.12 5.55 8.86
N VAL A 62 8.25 6.26 8.99
CA VAL A 62 8.57 7.08 10.17
C VAL A 62 7.52 8.19 10.35
N PHE A 63 7.27 9.00 9.33
CA PHE A 63 6.29 10.07 9.43
C PHE A 63 4.87 9.55 9.59
N SER A 64 4.50 8.47 8.89
CA SER A 64 3.21 7.82 9.09
C SER A 64 3.04 7.30 10.53
N SER A 65 4.10 6.71 11.11
CA SER A 65 4.11 6.31 12.53
C SER A 65 3.93 7.51 13.45
N LEU A 66 4.59 8.64 13.19
CA LEU A 66 4.45 9.86 13.98
C LEU A 66 3.03 10.41 13.92
N TRP A 67 2.40 10.45 12.73
CA TRP A 67 1.00 10.85 12.57
C TRP A 67 0.05 9.93 13.34
N MET A 68 0.27 8.61 13.29
CA MET A 68 -0.54 7.65 14.04
C MET A 68 -0.32 7.77 15.57
N ILE A 69 0.90 8.04 16.03
CA ILE A 69 1.20 8.30 17.43
C ILE A 69 0.45 9.56 17.89
N LEU A 70 0.51 10.64 17.12
CA LEU A 70 -0.21 11.87 17.45
C LEU A 70 -1.72 11.62 17.55
N LEU A 71 -2.30 10.91 16.58
CA LEU A 71 -3.71 10.53 16.61
C LEU A 71 -4.07 9.69 17.83
N SER A 72 -3.23 8.72 18.19
CA SER A 72 -3.49 7.83 19.34
C SER A 72 -3.32 8.53 20.68
N ILE A 73 -2.43 9.53 20.78
CA ILE A 73 -2.30 10.38 21.96
C ILE A 73 -3.56 11.23 22.15
N THR A 74 -4.07 11.86 21.05
CA THR A 74 -5.29 12.66 21.13
C THR A 74 -6.52 11.81 21.53
N LYS A 75 -6.56 10.54 21.12
CA LYS A 75 -7.59 9.57 21.51
C LYS A 75 -7.33 8.91 22.88
N LYS A 76 -6.21 9.19 23.55
CA LYS A 76 -5.78 8.56 24.81
C LYS A 76 -5.60 7.04 24.70
N GLU A 77 -5.25 6.54 23.52
CA GLU A 77 -5.10 5.11 23.24
C GLU A 77 -3.65 4.66 23.09
N PHE A 78 -2.68 5.58 23.08
CA PHE A 78 -1.26 5.29 22.80
C PHE A 78 -0.68 4.18 23.68
N ILE A 79 -0.81 4.31 25.01
CA ILE A 79 -0.28 3.30 25.95
C ILE A 79 -1.00 1.95 25.80
N LYS A 80 -2.31 1.98 25.51
CA LYS A 80 -3.08 0.76 25.26
C LYS A 80 -2.57 0.04 24.00
N THR A 81 -2.30 0.78 22.92
CA THR A 81 -1.73 0.23 21.70
C THR A 81 -0.35 -0.39 21.91
N LEU A 82 0.54 0.27 22.67
CA LEU A 82 1.86 -0.31 22.99
C LEU A 82 1.77 -1.60 23.81
N LYS A 83 0.78 -1.73 24.70
CA LYS A 83 0.57 -2.98 25.44
C LYS A 83 0.21 -4.16 24.55
N LEU A 84 -0.41 -3.92 23.37
CA LEU A 84 -0.74 -4.96 22.41
C LEU A 84 0.49 -5.67 21.83
N LEU A 85 1.68 -5.07 21.83
CA LEU A 85 2.94 -5.73 21.45
C LEU A 85 3.21 -7.02 22.25
N LYS A 86 2.64 -7.14 23.45
CA LYS A 86 2.78 -8.33 24.30
C LYS A 86 1.72 -9.39 24.04
N THR A 87 0.64 -9.06 23.33
CA THR A 87 -0.45 -10.00 23.00
C THR A 87 -0.10 -10.88 21.80
N LYS A 88 -0.83 -11.98 21.64
CA LYS A 88 -0.66 -12.87 20.48
C LYS A 88 -1.00 -12.13 19.18
N SER A 89 -2.14 -11.45 19.12
CA SER A 89 -2.59 -10.69 17.95
C SER A 89 -1.62 -9.56 17.60
N GLY A 90 -1.12 -8.81 18.58
CA GLY A 90 -0.11 -7.77 18.36
C GLY A 90 1.20 -8.31 17.78
N LYS A 91 1.65 -9.50 18.22
CA LYS A 91 2.84 -10.16 17.65
C LYS A 91 2.63 -10.56 16.18
N PHE A 92 1.44 -11.04 15.81
CA PHE A 92 1.11 -11.32 14.41
C PHE A 92 1.13 -10.04 13.57
N VAL A 93 0.57 -8.93 14.07
CA VAL A 93 0.66 -7.63 13.41
C VAL A 93 2.12 -7.20 13.22
N CYS A 94 2.99 -7.39 14.22
CA CYS A 94 4.41 -7.08 14.10
C CYS A 94 5.11 -7.94 13.01
N VAL A 95 4.78 -9.23 12.93
CA VAL A 95 5.32 -10.10 11.85
C VAL A 95 4.78 -9.66 10.49
N ALA A 96 3.48 -9.38 10.40
CA ALA A 96 2.86 -8.87 9.18
C ALA A 96 3.50 -7.56 8.70
N ALA A 97 3.85 -6.67 9.64
CA ALA A 97 4.51 -5.40 9.35
C ALA A 97 5.85 -5.56 8.59
N LEU A 98 6.57 -6.67 8.80
CA LEU A 98 7.82 -6.95 8.06
C LEU A 98 7.54 -7.19 6.57
N PHE A 99 6.43 -7.85 6.27
CA PHE A 99 6.00 -8.09 4.88
C PHE A 99 5.38 -6.84 4.26
N GLY A 100 4.60 -6.07 5.01
CA GLY A 100 3.93 -4.87 4.51
C GLY A 100 4.89 -3.71 4.26
N GLY A 101 5.79 -3.43 5.19
CA GLY A 101 6.78 -2.35 5.12
C GLY A 101 8.06 -2.79 4.40
N PRO A 102 9.03 -3.40 5.09
CA PRO A 102 10.35 -3.73 4.55
C PRO A 102 10.34 -4.50 3.23
N VAL A 103 9.37 -5.38 3.02
CA VAL A 103 9.24 -6.12 1.75
C VAL A 103 8.31 -5.41 0.78
N GLY A 104 7.06 -5.13 1.21
CA GLY A 104 6.02 -4.60 0.33
C GLY A 104 6.27 -3.16 -0.08
N MET A 105 6.46 -2.25 0.88
CA MET A 105 6.66 -0.82 0.59
C MET A 105 8.00 -0.55 -0.08
N ALA A 106 9.08 -1.27 0.30
CA ALA A 106 10.35 -1.17 -0.40
C ALA A 106 10.22 -1.61 -1.86
N GLY A 107 9.58 -2.77 -2.10
CA GLY A 107 9.28 -3.24 -3.45
C GLY A 107 8.45 -2.23 -4.24
N TYR A 108 7.46 -1.60 -3.60
CA TYR A 108 6.61 -0.58 -4.22
C TYR A 108 7.39 0.66 -4.66
N LEU A 109 8.21 1.25 -3.78
CA LEU A 109 8.98 2.45 -4.12
C LEU A 109 10.10 2.15 -5.11
N LEU A 110 10.74 0.99 -5.02
CA LEU A 110 11.67 0.53 -6.04
C LEU A 110 10.99 0.39 -7.41
N ALA A 111 9.78 -0.18 -7.45
CA ALA A 111 9.02 -0.27 -8.69
C ALA A 111 8.65 1.12 -9.23
N ILE A 112 8.17 2.06 -8.39
CA ILE A 112 7.90 3.44 -8.81
C ILE A 112 9.14 4.06 -9.46
N ASN A 113 10.31 3.88 -8.85
CA ASN A 113 11.57 4.42 -9.35
C ASN A 113 11.99 3.84 -10.70
N TYR A 114 11.72 2.55 -10.95
CA TYR A 114 12.13 1.87 -12.17
C TYR A 114 11.08 1.91 -13.31
N ILE A 115 9.80 1.84 -13.00
CA ILE A 115 8.73 1.72 -14.02
C ILE A 115 7.63 2.78 -13.90
N GLY A 116 7.80 3.74 -12.98
CA GLY A 116 6.85 4.82 -12.75
C GLY A 116 5.65 4.42 -11.90
N SER A 117 4.95 5.45 -11.42
CA SER A 117 3.82 5.34 -10.50
C SER A 117 2.61 4.63 -11.12
N GLY A 118 2.25 4.94 -12.36
CA GLY A 118 1.09 4.34 -13.03
C GLY A 118 1.21 2.83 -13.25
N TYR A 119 2.36 2.32 -13.73
CA TYR A 119 2.60 0.89 -13.88
C TYR A 119 2.66 0.19 -12.53
N THR A 120 3.37 0.77 -11.55
CA THR A 120 3.51 0.20 -10.20
C THR A 120 2.15 0.08 -9.52
N ALA A 121 1.34 1.14 -9.53
CA ALA A 121 0.00 1.13 -8.96
C ALA A 121 -0.92 0.10 -9.64
N SER A 122 -0.82 -0.02 -10.96
CA SER A 122 -1.62 -0.99 -11.72
C SER A 122 -1.26 -2.44 -11.36
N ILE A 123 0.03 -2.77 -11.32
CA ILE A 123 0.48 -4.12 -11.00
C ILE A 123 0.18 -4.46 -9.53
N SER A 124 0.44 -3.52 -8.61
CA SER A 124 0.21 -3.76 -7.19
C SER A 124 -1.27 -3.94 -6.85
N ALA A 125 -2.20 -3.38 -7.63
CA ALA A 125 -3.64 -3.52 -7.41
C ALA A 125 -4.16 -4.97 -7.44
N ILE A 126 -3.34 -5.94 -7.87
CA ILE A 126 -3.68 -7.38 -7.77
C ILE A 126 -3.48 -7.96 -6.37
N TYR A 127 -2.77 -7.26 -5.44
CA TYR A 127 -2.41 -7.83 -4.14
C TYR A 127 -3.59 -8.41 -3.35
N PRO A 128 -4.82 -7.85 -3.39
CA PRO A 128 -5.92 -8.44 -2.63
C PRO A 128 -6.38 -9.77 -3.23
N ALA A 129 -6.33 -9.93 -4.56
CA ALA A 129 -6.66 -11.18 -5.22
C ALA A 129 -5.63 -12.28 -4.90
N VAL A 130 -4.34 -11.92 -4.88
CA VAL A 130 -3.26 -12.83 -4.45
C VAL A 130 -3.38 -13.13 -2.95
N GLY A 131 -3.79 -12.17 -2.12
CA GLY A 131 -4.11 -12.38 -0.71
C GLY A 131 -5.25 -13.38 -0.50
N ALA A 132 -6.32 -13.28 -1.29
CA ALA A 132 -7.40 -14.27 -1.27
C ALA A 132 -6.92 -15.67 -1.69
N PHE A 133 -6.03 -15.77 -2.67
CA PHE A 133 -5.39 -17.03 -3.05
C PHE A 133 -4.54 -17.60 -1.91
N PHE A 134 -3.77 -16.77 -1.21
CA PHE A 134 -3.03 -17.21 -0.03
C PHE A 134 -3.96 -17.62 1.12
N SER A 135 -5.07 -16.91 1.34
CA SER A 135 -6.09 -17.31 2.30
C SER A 135 -6.71 -18.68 1.95
N TYR A 136 -6.93 -18.96 0.68
CA TYR A 136 -7.36 -20.30 0.22
C TYR A 136 -6.36 -21.39 0.60
N ILE A 137 -5.05 -21.13 0.40
CA ILE A 137 -4.00 -22.13 0.71
C ILE A 137 -3.78 -22.27 2.22
N PHE A 138 -3.56 -21.15 2.93
CA PHE A 138 -3.08 -21.17 4.32
C PHE A 138 -4.21 -21.21 5.34
N LEU A 139 -5.32 -20.51 5.07
CA LEU A 139 -6.47 -20.44 5.96
C LEU A 139 -7.59 -21.42 5.56
N LYS A 140 -7.42 -22.13 4.43
CA LYS A 140 -8.40 -23.06 3.85
C LYS A 140 -9.77 -22.39 3.57
N GLU A 141 -9.77 -21.11 3.27
CA GLU A 141 -10.95 -20.37 2.85
C GLU A 141 -11.37 -20.82 1.46
N LYS A 142 -12.69 -20.87 1.21
CA LYS A 142 -13.20 -21.32 -0.09
C LYS A 142 -13.14 -20.15 -1.10
N LEU A 143 -12.55 -20.42 -2.26
CA LEU A 143 -12.60 -19.52 -3.39
C LEU A 143 -13.65 -20.03 -4.41
N SER A 144 -14.62 -19.17 -4.76
CA SER A 144 -15.68 -19.52 -5.72
C SER A 144 -15.10 -19.67 -7.15
N ILE A 145 -15.86 -20.31 -8.04
CA ILE A 145 -15.47 -20.41 -9.47
C ILE A 145 -15.28 -19.01 -10.08
N LYS A 146 -16.16 -18.06 -9.73
CA LYS A 146 -16.01 -16.66 -10.16
C LYS A 146 -14.72 -16.04 -9.63
N GLY A 147 -14.35 -16.38 -8.40
CA GLY A 147 -13.09 -15.95 -7.79
C GLY A 147 -11.87 -16.50 -8.53
N TRP A 148 -11.87 -17.75 -8.93
CA TRP A 148 -10.81 -18.34 -9.76
C TRP A 148 -10.69 -17.68 -11.14
N ILE A 149 -11.83 -17.38 -11.79
CA ILE A 149 -11.84 -16.65 -13.07
C ILE A 149 -11.28 -15.25 -12.88
N GLY A 150 -11.69 -14.54 -11.81
CA GLY A 150 -11.22 -13.20 -11.51
C GLY A 150 -9.71 -13.16 -11.23
N LEU A 151 -9.19 -14.10 -10.44
CA LEU A 151 -7.76 -14.24 -10.17
C LEU A 151 -6.97 -14.48 -11.48
N SER A 152 -7.44 -15.41 -12.30
CA SER A 152 -6.80 -15.71 -13.60
C SER A 152 -6.79 -14.50 -14.53
N LEU A 153 -7.89 -13.74 -14.59
CA LEU A 153 -8.01 -12.52 -15.38
C LEU A 153 -7.02 -11.44 -14.91
N SER A 154 -6.90 -11.24 -13.59
CA SER A 154 -5.96 -10.28 -13.02
C SER A 154 -4.51 -10.69 -13.27
N ILE A 155 -4.17 -11.97 -13.12
CA ILE A 155 -2.81 -12.48 -13.39
C ILE A 155 -2.47 -12.29 -14.87
N LEU A 156 -3.39 -12.62 -15.78
CA LEU A 156 -3.20 -12.44 -17.21
C LEU A 156 -2.93 -10.97 -17.56
N ALA A 157 -3.70 -10.05 -16.98
CA ALA A 157 -3.49 -8.62 -17.20
C ALA A 157 -2.12 -8.13 -16.67
N VAL A 158 -1.65 -8.64 -15.51
CA VAL A 158 -0.30 -8.35 -14.99
C VAL A 158 0.78 -8.90 -15.93
N ILE A 159 0.61 -10.11 -16.45
CA ILE A 159 1.56 -10.69 -17.43
C ILE A 159 1.60 -9.83 -18.70
N ILE A 160 0.44 -9.40 -19.21
CA ILE A 160 0.37 -8.51 -20.37
C ILE A 160 1.09 -7.19 -20.09
N LEU A 161 0.95 -6.59 -18.91
CA LEU A 161 1.68 -5.39 -18.53
C LEU A 161 3.19 -5.64 -18.49
N GLY A 162 3.62 -6.76 -17.92
CA GLY A 162 5.03 -7.16 -17.86
C GLY A 162 5.67 -7.41 -19.23
N TYR A 163 4.89 -7.85 -20.21
CA TYR A 163 5.34 -8.02 -21.59
C TYR A 163 5.25 -6.70 -22.36
N THR A 164 6.06 -5.72 -21.98
CA THR A 164 6.12 -4.42 -22.66
C THR A 164 7.41 -4.31 -23.47
N PRO A 165 7.33 -4.27 -24.81
CA PRO A 165 8.52 -4.16 -25.65
C PRO A 165 9.12 -2.74 -25.71
N ASN A 166 8.50 -1.75 -25.08
CA ASN A 166 8.98 -0.37 -25.13
C ASN A 166 10.24 -0.17 -24.30
N LYS A 167 11.38 -0.12 -24.99
CA LYS A 167 12.69 0.15 -24.41
C LYS A 167 12.86 1.59 -23.89
N ASP A 168 11.94 2.48 -24.22
CA ASP A 168 12.04 3.92 -23.92
C ASP A 168 11.40 4.33 -22.58
N ILE A 169 10.74 3.41 -21.88
CA ILE A 169 9.91 3.75 -20.69
C ILE A 169 10.66 3.57 -19.37
N ALA A 170 11.74 2.78 -19.31
CA ALA A 170 12.42 2.54 -18.04
C ALA A 170 13.86 2.08 -18.22
N LEU A 171 14.75 2.61 -17.38
CA LEU A 171 16.16 2.19 -17.27
C LEU A 171 16.31 0.69 -17.04
N ASN A 172 15.35 0.05 -16.39
CA ASN A 172 15.35 -1.39 -16.13
C ASN A 172 13.93 -1.92 -15.84
N PHE A 173 13.06 -1.98 -16.88
CA PHE A 173 11.67 -2.39 -16.72
C PHE A 173 11.51 -3.77 -16.05
N GLY A 174 12.36 -4.75 -16.40
CA GLY A 174 12.29 -6.10 -15.82
C GLY A 174 12.54 -6.11 -14.31
N LEU A 175 13.48 -5.29 -13.84
CA LEU A 175 13.77 -5.16 -12.41
C LEU A 175 12.59 -4.48 -11.69
N GLY A 176 12.07 -3.37 -12.24
CA GLY A 176 10.93 -2.67 -11.66
C GLY A 176 9.67 -3.53 -11.61
N PHE A 177 9.41 -4.32 -12.67
CA PHE A 177 8.32 -5.30 -12.67
C PHE A 177 8.49 -6.36 -11.57
N GLY A 178 9.71 -6.90 -11.41
CA GLY A 178 10.04 -7.82 -10.32
C GLY A 178 9.82 -7.19 -8.95
N CYS A 179 10.23 -5.93 -8.74
CA CYS A 179 9.98 -5.19 -7.49
C CYS A 179 8.46 -5.01 -7.22
N ALA A 180 7.66 -4.73 -8.26
CA ALA A 180 6.21 -4.65 -8.13
C ALA A 180 5.59 -6.00 -7.71
N LEU A 181 6.09 -7.12 -8.23
CA LEU A 181 5.64 -8.45 -7.79
C LEU A 181 6.05 -8.76 -6.34
N VAL A 182 7.24 -8.33 -5.92
CA VAL A 182 7.67 -8.42 -4.51
C VAL A 182 6.71 -7.64 -3.61
N CYS A 183 6.31 -6.44 -4.02
CA CYS A 183 5.30 -5.65 -3.33
C CYS A 183 3.97 -6.42 -3.21
N VAL A 184 3.46 -6.98 -4.31
CA VAL A 184 2.22 -7.79 -4.34
C VAL A 184 2.29 -8.93 -3.33
N ILE A 185 3.38 -9.70 -3.32
CA ILE A 185 3.57 -10.81 -2.39
C ILE A 185 3.64 -10.29 -0.94
N GLY A 186 4.40 -9.23 -0.69
CA GLY A 186 4.55 -8.63 0.63
C GLY A 186 3.21 -8.18 1.22
N TRP A 187 2.43 -7.38 0.50
CA TRP A 187 1.13 -6.89 0.97
C TRP A 187 0.08 -8.00 1.06
N SER A 188 0.14 -9.01 0.18
CA SER A 188 -0.73 -10.18 0.26
C SER A 188 -0.45 -11.01 1.51
N LEU A 189 0.82 -11.25 1.85
CA LEU A 189 1.20 -11.96 3.07
C LEU A 189 0.87 -11.15 4.33
N GLU A 190 1.12 -9.84 4.32
CA GLU A 190 0.71 -8.95 5.40
C GLU A 190 -0.78 -9.12 5.72
N SER A 191 -1.63 -9.05 4.69
CA SER A 191 -3.09 -9.15 4.86
C SER A 191 -3.52 -10.50 5.44
N VAL A 192 -2.92 -11.61 4.98
CA VAL A 192 -3.25 -12.97 5.45
C VAL A 192 -2.76 -13.20 6.88
N ILE A 193 -1.54 -12.75 7.22
CA ILE A 193 -0.98 -12.89 8.57
C ILE A 193 -1.80 -12.04 9.55
N CYS A 194 -2.17 -10.81 9.18
CA CYS A 194 -3.06 -9.97 9.98
C CYS A 194 -4.43 -10.63 10.18
N ALA A 195 -5.06 -11.12 9.11
CA ALA A 195 -6.36 -11.79 9.20
C ALA A 195 -6.31 -13.03 10.10
N TYR A 196 -5.23 -13.81 10.04
CA TYR A 196 -5.04 -14.96 10.93
C TYR A 196 -4.84 -14.53 12.38
N GLY A 197 -4.01 -13.53 12.63
CA GLY A 197 -3.61 -13.12 13.97
C GLY A 197 -4.67 -12.30 14.72
N MET A 198 -5.54 -11.58 13.99
CA MET A 198 -6.54 -10.68 14.57
C MET A 198 -7.92 -11.36 14.79
N LYS A 199 -8.02 -12.68 14.67
CA LYS A 199 -9.29 -13.41 14.83
C LYS A 199 -9.93 -13.23 16.21
N ASP A 200 -9.15 -12.91 17.22
CA ASP A 200 -9.61 -12.81 18.61
C ASP A 200 -10.04 -11.37 19.00
N ASP A 201 -10.20 -10.45 18.04
CA ASP A 201 -10.66 -9.05 18.19
C ASP A 201 -9.90 -8.23 19.25
N GLU A 202 -8.68 -8.64 19.64
CA GLU A 202 -7.87 -7.93 20.63
C GLU A 202 -7.29 -6.61 20.11
N VAL A 203 -7.14 -6.49 18.78
CA VAL A 203 -6.45 -5.36 18.13
C VAL A 203 -7.41 -4.69 17.15
N SER A 204 -7.72 -3.41 17.37
CA SER A 204 -8.52 -2.65 16.41
C SER A 204 -7.70 -2.34 15.13
N PRO A 205 -8.37 -2.11 13.97
CA PRO A 205 -7.68 -1.76 12.73
C PRO A 205 -6.73 -0.56 12.84
N THR A 206 -7.12 0.50 13.55
CA THR A 206 -6.28 1.68 13.77
C THR A 206 -5.05 1.38 14.65
N GLN A 207 -5.21 0.51 15.65
CA GLN A 207 -4.10 0.04 16.47
C GLN A 207 -3.15 -0.86 15.68
N ALA A 208 -3.71 -1.74 14.83
CA ALA A 208 -2.91 -2.57 13.92
C ALA A 208 -2.07 -1.70 12.98
N LEU A 209 -2.68 -0.66 12.37
CA LEU A 209 -1.97 0.28 11.52
C LEU A 209 -0.85 1.00 12.28
N GLN A 210 -1.11 1.48 13.49
CA GLN A 210 -0.09 2.13 14.31
C GLN A 210 1.09 1.19 14.61
N LEU A 211 0.83 -0.05 15.03
CA LEU A 211 1.87 -1.05 15.28
C LEU A 211 2.64 -1.39 14.01
N ARG A 212 1.94 -1.55 12.89
CA ARG A 212 2.52 -1.82 11.58
C ARG A 212 3.52 -0.74 11.18
N GLN A 213 3.12 0.52 11.24
CA GLN A 213 3.98 1.64 10.85
C GLN A 213 5.18 1.79 11.81
N LEU A 214 4.95 1.65 13.11
CA LEU A 214 6.01 1.74 14.11
C LEU A 214 7.06 0.63 13.93
N VAL A 215 6.63 -0.62 13.79
CA VAL A 215 7.53 -1.78 13.62
C VAL A 215 8.29 -1.66 12.31
N SER A 216 7.62 -1.31 11.22
CA SER A 216 8.26 -1.10 9.93
C SER A 216 9.33 0.00 10.00
N ALA A 217 9.01 1.17 10.58
CA ALA A 217 9.96 2.27 10.77
C ALA A 217 11.19 1.85 11.59
N ILE A 218 10.98 1.08 12.67
CA ILE A 218 12.08 0.57 13.51
C ILE A 218 12.97 -0.40 12.71
N VAL A 219 12.37 -1.34 11.96
CA VAL A 219 13.14 -2.32 11.17
C VAL A 219 13.91 -1.64 10.05
N TYR A 220 13.30 -0.69 9.36
CA TYR A 220 14.02 0.11 8.37
C TYR A 220 15.19 0.87 9.00
N GLY A 221 14.95 1.62 10.08
CA GLY A 221 15.98 2.47 10.69
C GLY A 221 17.10 1.70 11.38
N ALA A 222 16.77 0.58 12.05
CA ALA A 222 17.74 -0.21 12.80
C ALA A 222 18.47 -1.28 11.97
N VAL A 223 17.85 -1.76 10.89
CA VAL A 223 18.38 -2.89 10.11
C VAL A 223 18.61 -2.52 8.65
N ILE A 224 17.56 -2.14 7.92
CA ILE A 224 17.64 -2.01 6.45
C ILE A 224 18.55 -0.85 6.05
N VAL A 225 18.31 0.35 6.58
CA VAL A 225 19.09 1.56 6.23
C VAL A 225 20.57 1.39 6.57
N PRO A 226 20.97 0.91 7.77
CA PRO A 226 22.37 0.65 8.07
C PRO A 226 22.98 -0.45 7.20
N LEU A 227 22.26 -1.55 6.97
CA LEU A 227 22.75 -2.70 6.18
C LEU A 227 23.13 -2.30 4.75
N PHE A 228 22.35 -1.42 4.13
CA PHE A 228 22.59 -0.92 2.78
C PHE A 228 23.44 0.36 2.75
N GLY A 229 23.98 0.82 3.87
CA GLY A 229 24.83 2.02 3.93
C GLY A 229 24.06 3.33 3.73
N GLY A 230 22.74 3.33 3.97
CA GLY A 230 21.84 4.46 3.68
C GLY A 230 21.89 5.62 4.68
N LEU A 231 22.62 5.51 5.81
CA LEU A 231 22.63 6.53 6.86
C LEU A 231 23.06 7.92 6.36
N GLY A 232 24.06 7.98 5.48
CA GLY A 232 24.54 9.24 4.90
C GLY A 232 23.44 9.92 4.08
N LEU A 233 22.81 9.20 3.16
CA LEU A 233 21.72 9.73 2.34
C LEU A 233 20.48 10.08 3.19
N THR A 234 20.16 9.28 4.20
CA THR A 234 19.09 9.60 5.16
C THR A 234 19.32 10.95 5.83
N LYS A 235 20.55 11.23 6.30
CA LYS A 235 20.90 12.52 6.90
C LYS A 235 20.71 13.67 5.91
N VAL A 236 21.14 13.50 4.67
CA VAL A 236 20.97 14.52 3.63
C VAL A 236 19.50 14.80 3.36
N ILE A 237 18.67 13.77 3.20
CA ILE A 237 17.24 13.94 2.93
C ILE A 237 16.55 14.62 4.13
N ILE A 238 16.81 14.18 5.37
CA ILE A 238 16.19 14.78 6.58
C ILE A 238 16.54 16.26 6.74
N THR A 239 17.71 16.70 6.29
CA THR A 239 18.11 18.11 6.38
C THR A 239 17.74 18.91 5.14
N SER A 240 17.10 18.32 4.15
CA SER A 240 16.69 18.97 2.90
C SER A 240 15.25 19.45 2.93
N ASN A 241 14.88 20.20 1.89
CA ASN A 241 13.50 20.65 1.67
C ASN A 241 12.54 19.51 1.29
N LEU A 242 13.02 18.27 1.10
CA LEU A 242 12.20 17.10 0.82
C LEU A 242 11.49 16.57 2.07
N THR A 243 12.04 16.81 3.26
CA THR A 243 11.46 16.32 4.53
C THR A 243 10.01 16.77 4.74
N PRO A 244 9.63 18.05 4.60
CA PRO A 244 8.23 18.47 4.70
C PRO A 244 7.33 17.79 3.64
N MET A 245 7.85 17.57 2.44
CA MET A 245 7.10 16.87 1.38
C MET A 245 6.85 15.40 1.76
N ILE A 246 7.89 14.71 2.25
CA ILE A 246 7.76 13.31 2.72
C ILE A 246 6.80 13.23 3.91
N ALA A 247 6.88 14.16 4.87
CA ALA A 247 5.95 14.20 5.99
C ALA A 247 4.49 14.42 5.54
N SER A 248 4.29 15.28 4.55
CA SER A 248 2.96 15.58 3.99
C SER A 248 2.40 14.39 3.20
N VAL A 249 3.21 13.75 2.37
CA VAL A 249 2.77 12.56 1.61
C VAL A 249 2.49 11.39 2.55
N ALA A 250 3.30 11.19 3.58
CA ALA A 250 3.04 10.19 4.61
C ALA A 250 1.72 10.45 5.38
N LEU A 251 1.32 11.72 5.55
CA LEU A 251 0.00 12.06 6.08
C LEU A 251 -1.12 11.64 5.11
N ILE A 252 -0.95 11.91 3.81
CA ILE A 252 -1.91 11.52 2.76
C ILE A 252 -2.09 10.00 2.76
N GLY A 253 -1.00 9.22 2.77
CA GLY A 253 -1.03 7.77 2.85
C GLY A 253 -1.67 7.26 4.14
N THR A 254 -1.36 7.88 5.29
CA THR A 254 -1.99 7.54 6.57
C THR A 254 -3.50 7.79 6.56
N LEU A 255 -3.95 8.92 6.01
CA LEU A 255 -5.38 9.22 5.85
C LEU A 255 -6.06 8.23 4.90
N SER A 256 -5.40 7.83 3.82
CA SER A 256 -5.90 6.77 2.93
C SER A 256 -6.21 5.49 3.71
N TYR A 257 -5.29 5.02 4.55
CA TYR A 257 -5.51 3.85 5.40
C TYR A 257 -6.66 4.04 6.39
N ILE A 258 -6.76 5.20 7.06
CA ILE A 258 -7.84 5.49 7.99
C ILE A 258 -9.20 5.43 7.29
N PHE A 259 -9.30 6.02 6.10
CA PHE A 259 -10.52 5.97 5.29
C PHE A 259 -10.83 4.54 4.81
N TYR A 260 -9.81 3.78 4.43
CA TYR A 260 -9.99 2.38 4.03
C TYR A 260 -10.55 1.53 5.17
N TYR A 261 -10.02 1.66 6.37
CA TYR A 261 -10.54 0.94 7.54
C TYR A 261 -11.95 1.39 7.92
N THR A 262 -12.24 2.70 7.82
CA THR A 262 -13.61 3.21 8.01
C THR A 262 -14.58 2.61 6.99
N ALA A 263 -14.15 2.43 5.75
CA ALA A 263 -14.96 1.77 4.73
C ALA A 263 -15.18 0.28 5.06
N ILE A 264 -14.13 -0.44 5.53
CA ILE A 264 -14.26 -1.85 5.95
C ILE A 264 -15.31 -1.98 7.05
N ASP A 265 -15.26 -1.14 8.07
CA ASP A 265 -16.18 -1.19 9.20
C ASP A 265 -17.64 -0.86 8.81
N THR A 266 -17.84 -0.05 7.77
CA THR A 266 -19.17 0.48 7.42
C THR A 266 -19.86 -0.28 6.28
N ILE A 267 -19.10 -0.70 5.25
CA ILE A 267 -19.65 -1.36 4.04
C ILE A 267 -19.10 -2.77 3.80
N GLY A 268 -18.23 -3.21 4.70
CA GLY A 268 -17.56 -4.52 4.63
C GLY A 268 -16.33 -4.56 3.73
N PRO A 269 -15.43 -5.54 3.96
CA PRO A 269 -14.12 -5.59 3.33
C PRO A 269 -14.17 -5.71 1.80
N VAL A 270 -15.13 -6.44 1.25
CA VAL A 270 -15.25 -6.64 -0.20
C VAL A 270 -15.47 -5.33 -0.95
N LYS A 271 -16.46 -4.52 -0.49
CA LYS A 271 -16.77 -3.25 -1.12
C LYS A 271 -15.67 -2.22 -0.87
N ALA A 272 -15.13 -2.19 0.35
CA ALA A 272 -14.03 -1.30 0.72
C ALA A 272 -12.79 -1.56 -0.13
N THR A 273 -12.38 -2.82 -0.29
CA THR A 273 -11.24 -3.19 -1.15
C THR A 273 -11.49 -2.86 -2.61
N GLY A 274 -12.71 -3.14 -3.12
CA GLY A 274 -13.08 -2.80 -4.50
C GLY A 274 -12.99 -1.30 -4.79
N LEU A 275 -13.31 -0.45 -3.81
CA LEU A 275 -13.16 1.01 -3.93
C LEU A 275 -11.70 1.45 -3.76
N ASN A 276 -10.98 0.87 -2.80
CA ASN A 276 -9.59 1.21 -2.54
C ASN A 276 -8.67 0.91 -3.72
N ILE A 277 -8.78 -0.26 -4.36
CA ILE A 277 -7.93 -0.63 -5.51
C ILE A 277 -8.11 0.28 -6.73
N SER A 278 -9.13 1.14 -6.75
CA SER A 278 -9.24 2.21 -7.74
C SER A 278 -8.05 3.17 -7.71
N TYR A 279 -7.18 3.10 -6.68
CA TYR A 279 -5.96 3.88 -6.62
C TYR A 279 -5.07 3.72 -7.84
N SER A 280 -5.10 2.57 -8.49
CA SER A 280 -4.34 2.33 -9.72
C SER A 280 -4.79 3.25 -10.88
N ILE A 281 -6.08 3.52 -11.00
CA ILE A 281 -6.60 4.48 -11.98
C ILE A 281 -6.26 5.91 -11.56
N TRP A 282 -6.42 6.23 -10.27
CA TRP A 282 -6.09 7.55 -9.76
C TRP A 282 -4.61 7.88 -9.90
N ALA A 283 -3.72 6.90 -9.67
CA ALA A 283 -2.29 7.07 -9.91
C ALA A 283 -2.00 7.41 -11.38
N ILE A 284 -2.66 6.73 -12.34
CA ILE A 284 -2.53 7.06 -13.77
C ILE A 284 -3.02 8.48 -14.06
N VAL A 285 -4.15 8.88 -13.49
CA VAL A 285 -4.71 10.23 -13.65
C VAL A 285 -3.78 11.30 -13.09
N PHE A 286 -3.28 11.11 -11.88
CA PHE A 286 -2.33 12.04 -11.25
C PHE A 286 -0.98 12.08 -11.96
N ASP A 287 -0.49 10.94 -12.44
CA ASP A 287 0.73 10.83 -13.24
C ASP A 287 0.63 11.69 -14.52
N MET A 288 -0.52 11.65 -15.19
CA MET A 288 -0.80 12.48 -16.33
C MET A 288 -0.85 13.99 -15.96
N ILE A 289 -1.51 14.32 -14.85
CA ILE A 289 -1.71 15.71 -14.43
C ILE A 289 -0.40 16.35 -13.96
N PHE A 290 0.38 15.64 -13.13
CA PHE A 290 1.56 16.23 -12.49
C PHE A 290 2.87 15.99 -13.25
N LEU A 291 2.98 14.87 -13.98
CA LEU A 291 4.20 14.49 -14.68
C LEU A 291 4.07 14.58 -16.21
N GLY A 292 2.87 14.87 -16.73
CA GLY A 292 2.63 14.88 -18.17
C GLY A 292 2.83 13.53 -18.85
N SER A 293 2.77 12.44 -18.09
CA SER A 293 3.05 11.10 -18.59
C SER A 293 2.07 10.68 -19.68
N THR A 294 2.57 10.04 -20.74
CA THR A 294 1.73 9.51 -21.81
C THR A 294 1.07 8.21 -21.37
N ILE A 295 -0.25 8.20 -21.37
CA ILE A 295 -1.04 7.01 -21.01
C ILE A 295 -1.16 6.10 -22.23
N THR A 296 -0.74 4.84 -22.08
CA THR A 296 -1.00 3.85 -23.11
C THR A 296 -2.36 3.19 -22.90
N LEU A 297 -3.08 2.96 -24.00
CA LEU A 297 -4.36 2.22 -23.95
C LEU A 297 -4.19 0.85 -23.25
N LYS A 298 -3.03 0.21 -23.45
CA LYS A 298 -2.67 -1.05 -22.79
C LYS A 298 -2.68 -0.91 -21.26
N LEU A 299 -2.07 0.14 -20.72
CA LEU A 299 -2.04 0.39 -19.25
C LEU A 299 -3.46 0.54 -18.69
N VAL A 300 -4.29 1.36 -19.33
CA VAL A 300 -5.67 1.59 -18.90
C VAL A 300 -6.49 0.29 -18.95
N LEU A 301 -6.45 -0.44 -20.06
CA LEU A 301 -7.23 -1.68 -20.20
C LEU A 301 -6.79 -2.75 -19.19
N CYS A 302 -5.49 -2.94 -19.00
CA CYS A 302 -4.99 -3.90 -18.03
C CYS A 302 -5.33 -3.49 -16.59
N SER A 303 -5.27 -2.20 -16.25
CA SER A 303 -5.70 -1.71 -14.92
C SER A 303 -7.17 -1.99 -14.64
N ILE A 304 -8.04 -1.75 -15.64
CA ILE A 304 -9.46 -2.09 -15.54
C ILE A 304 -9.65 -3.60 -15.35
N LEU A 305 -8.94 -4.44 -16.14
CA LEU A 305 -9.03 -5.89 -16.03
C LEU A 305 -8.56 -6.39 -14.66
N ILE A 306 -7.51 -5.81 -14.11
CA ILE A 306 -7.01 -6.14 -12.74
C ILE A 306 -8.07 -5.79 -11.70
N ILE A 307 -8.67 -4.60 -11.78
CA ILE A 307 -9.72 -4.18 -10.85
C ILE A 307 -10.93 -5.11 -10.94
N VAL A 308 -11.43 -5.35 -12.15
CA VAL A 308 -12.59 -6.23 -12.36
C VAL A 308 -12.30 -7.63 -11.85
N GLY A 309 -11.15 -8.20 -12.21
CA GLY A 309 -10.74 -9.52 -11.76
C GLY A 309 -10.60 -9.61 -10.24
N THR A 310 -9.98 -8.61 -9.61
CA THR A 310 -9.85 -8.54 -8.14
C THR A 310 -11.21 -8.44 -7.45
N VAL A 311 -12.13 -7.62 -7.97
CA VAL A 311 -13.50 -7.54 -7.44
C VAL A 311 -14.27 -8.86 -7.58
N MET A 312 -14.04 -9.60 -8.67
CA MET A 312 -14.65 -10.93 -8.86
C MET A 312 -14.16 -11.95 -7.83
N VAL A 313 -12.92 -11.85 -7.34
CA VAL A 313 -12.38 -12.74 -6.29
C VAL A 313 -13.18 -12.61 -4.98
N PHE A 314 -13.64 -11.41 -4.66
CA PHE A 314 -14.39 -11.14 -3.42
C PHE A 314 -15.91 -11.25 -3.57
N LYS A 315 -16.44 -11.27 -4.80
CA LYS A 315 -17.88 -11.44 -5.05
C LYS A 315 -18.22 -12.93 -5.06
N ASN A 316 -18.60 -13.45 -3.90
CA ASN A 316 -19.22 -14.77 -3.78
C ASN A 316 -20.70 -14.72 -4.07
#